data_569b4d6e1fc52dee8d0b0d02ebcbb30a
#
_entry.id   569b4d6e1fc52dee8d0b0d02ebcbb30a
#
_cell.length_a   1.000
_cell.length_b   1.000
_cell.length_c   1.000
_cell.angle_alpha   90.00
_cell.angle_beta   90.00
_cell.angle_gamma   90.00
#
_symmetry.space_group_name_H-M   'P 1'
#
loop_
_entity.id
_entity.type
_entity.pdbx_description
1 polymer ?
#
loop_
_entity_poly.entity_id
_entity_poly.type
_entity_poly.pdbx_seq_one_letter_code
_entity_poly.pdbx_strand_id
1 'polypeptide(L)'
;MLHFTPVTAESMPLLRPYYETCPYRLCEYSSGVKYMWRGHLRSEYAFTDGCLVIRNCIDGVPQFDYPIPGPEGDVDAALTTIEDDCRRKGVRPIFSVVPESEAGKLALRWPRVTITNERAWKDYLYHAEDLAHFAGRHYSGQRNHINKFNKEHPGAEFIPLTVENADLLAAFWVDYQQEFQKQSPEAKRELALAQELFSHLDMGLFRAGGILWEGRLLAIALAEKCGETLVCHIEKALYSHAGVYPAMVQQFAAYYGGDCRWINREDDGRDRGLRTSKLQYLPAELGSKMRFEVGCELDALRHIPELTTERLTLSPFTDEDKAAYNTLCLDDDRNRWWGYDYRDDLKGELTENYFLDVTRQDFANRIAINFAVRLEGRCIGEVVLYNGDWRGSMEQGCRIAPEFAGHGYGTEAFAAVADWALYHLGLTRVVAKCYKENAASERMLSFCMRHTHDDEMFRYFEKLV
;
A
#
# COMPACT_ATOMS: atom_id res chain seq x y z
N MET A 1 -9.90 -4.40 14.01
CA MET A 1 -9.33 -5.10 12.82
C MET A 1 -9.97 -4.49 11.58
N LEU A 2 -9.19 -4.08 10.61
CA LEU A 2 -9.70 -3.53 9.36
C LEU A 2 -10.29 -4.66 8.48
N HIS A 3 -11.53 -4.46 8.04
CA HIS A 3 -12.19 -5.34 7.10
C HIS A 3 -12.15 -4.71 5.72
N PHE A 4 -11.38 -5.30 4.81
CA PHE A 4 -11.22 -4.81 3.46
C PHE A 4 -12.18 -5.50 2.50
N THR A 5 -12.78 -4.70 1.62
CA THR A 5 -13.70 -5.14 0.56
C THR A 5 -13.06 -4.84 -0.80
N PRO A 6 -13.10 -5.76 -1.77
CA PRO A 6 -12.57 -5.52 -3.11
C PRO A 6 -13.21 -4.30 -3.79
N VAL A 7 -12.41 -3.52 -4.52
CA VAL A 7 -12.92 -2.44 -5.36
C VAL A 7 -13.59 -3.05 -6.60
N THR A 8 -14.86 -2.71 -6.80
CA THR A 8 -15.69 -3.14 -7.94
C THR A 8 -16.39 -1.93 -8.55
N ALA A 9 -17.10 -2.12 -9.66
CA ALA A 9 -17.93 -1.06 -10.25
C ALA A 9 -18.97 -0.54 -9.24
N GLU A 10 -19.62 -1.45 -8.53
CA GLU A 10 -20.66 -1.14 -7.54
C GLU A 10 -20.11 -0.35 -6.33
N SER A 11 -18.82 -0.48 -6.05
CA SER A 11 -18.19 0.27 -4.95
C SER A 11 -17.83 1.71 -5.34
N MET A 12 -17.64 2.04 -6.61
CA MET A 12 -17.22 3.38 -7.03
C MET A 12 -18.15 4.51 -6.51
N PRO A 13 -19.48 4.40 -6.59
CA PRO A 13 -20.35 5.42 -6.01
C PRO A 13 -20.21 5.59 -4.49
N LEU A 14 -19.87 4.52 -3.77
CA LEU A 14 -19.62 4.55 -2.32
C LEU A 14 -18.32 5.28 -1.96
N LEU A 15 -17.31 5.18 -2.81
CA LEU A 15 -16.00 5.82 -2.60
C LEU A 15 -16.01 7.30 -3.04
N ARG A 16 -16.92 7.66 -3.94
CA ARG A 16 -17.04 9.00 -4.55
C ARG A 16 -16.99 10.16 -3.54
N PRO A 17 -17.74 10.16 -2.41
CA PRO A 17 -17.74 11.31 -1.48
C PRO A 17 -16.35 11.64 -0.94
N TYR A 18 -15.48 10.65 -0.80
CA TYR A 18 -14.09 10.86 -0.36
C TYR A 18 -13.22 11.44 -1.47
N TYR A 19 -13.40 10.98 -2.71
CA TYR A 19 -12.64 11.51 -3.85
C TYR A 19 -13.09 12.92 -4.25
N GLU A 20 -14.38 13.23 -4.18
CA GLU A 20 -14.92 14.57 -4.47
C GLU A 20 -14.38 15.66 -3.53
N THR A 21 -14.02 15.30 -2.30
CA THR A 21 -13.45 16.22 -1.30
C THR A 21 -11.95 16.02 -1.10
N CYS A 22 -11.31 15.12 -1.88
CA CYS A 22 -9.92 14.76 -1.71
C CYS A 22 -8.99 15.96 -1.89
N PRO A 23 -8.11 16.26 -0.93
CA PRO A 23 -7.17 17.36 -1.03
C PRO A 23 -5.94 17.03 -1.90
N TYR A 24 -5.77 15.75 -2.26
CA TYR A 24 -4.60 15.26 -2.99
C TYR A 24 -4.87 15.28 -4.50
N ARG A 25 -3.84 15.71 -5.27
CA ARG A 25 -3.96 15.91 -6.71
C ARG A 25 -3.41 14.75 -7.56
N LEU A 26 -3.10 13.62 -6.93
CA LEU A 26 -2.53 12.44 -7.59
C LEU A 26 -3.63 11.56 -8.18
N CYS A 27 -3.35 10.91 -9.31
CA CYS A 27 -4.34 10.13 -10.04
C CYS A 27 -4.83 8.90 -9.26
N GLU A 28 -4.02 8.33 -8.36
CA GLU A 28 -4.43 7.22 -7.50
C GLU A 28 -5.56 7.58 -6.54
N TYR A 29 -5.79 8.86 -6.30
CA TYR A 29 -6.92 9.35 -5.49
C TYR A 29 -8.15 9.61 -6.35
N SER A 30 -8.53 8.60 -7.15
CA SER A 30 -9.71 8.61 -8.01
C SER A 30 -10.32 7.23 -8.12
N SER A 31 -11.65 7.15 -8.32
CA SER A 31 -12.36 5.89 -8.52
C SER A 31 -11.92 5.21 -9.81
N GLY A 32 -11.71 5.98 -10.86
CA GLY A 32 -11.34 5.50 -12.18
C GLY A 32 -10.03 4.71 -12.16
N VAL A 33 -8.96 5.26 -11.56
CA VAL A 33 -7.67 4.56 -11.45
C VAL A 33 -7.81 3.29 -10.60
N LYS A 34 -8.49 3.36 -9.45
CA LYS A 34 -8.67 2.19 -8.59
C LYS A 34 -9.43 1.07 -9.30
N TYR A 35 -10.46 1.43 -10.04
CA TYR A 35 -11.25 0.47 -10.81
C TYR A 35 -10.46 -0.12 -11.99
N MET A 36 -9.83 0.72 -12.82
CA MET A 36 -9.06 0.25 -13.98
C MET A 36 -7.97 -0.74 -13.59
N TRP A 37 -7.21 -0.43 -12.54
CA TRP A 37 -6.05 -1.24 -12.13
C TRP A 37 -6.37 -2.29 -11.07
N ARG A 38 -7.65 -2.46 -10.65
CA ARG A 38 -8.08 -3.39 -9.59
C ARG A 38 -7.58 -4.82 -9.76
N GLY A 39 -7.54 -5.32 -10.99
CA GLY A 39 -7.08 -6.68 -11.27
C GLY A 39 -5.56 -6.87 -11.11
N HIS A 40 -4.78 -5.80 -11.33
CA HIS A 40 -3.33 -5.80 -11.17
C HIS A 40 -2.92 -5.49 -9.73
N LEU A 41 -3.51 -4.46 -9.16
CA LEU A 41 -3.20 -3.98 -7.81
C LEU A 41 -3.97 -4.76 -6.73
N ARG A 42 -5.00 -5.52 -7.09
CA ARG A 42 -5.93 -6.17 -6.15
C ARG A 42 -6.43 -5.17 -5.10
N SER A 43 -6.88 -4.01 -5.59
CA SER A 43 -7.28 -2.90 -4.73
C SER A 43 -8.52 -3.26 -3.91
N GLU A 44 -8.44 -2.96 -2.63
CA GLU A 44 -9.49 -3.14 -1.64
C GLU A 44 -9.64 -1.85 -0.83
N TYR A 45 -10.81 -1.64 -0.25
CA TYR A 45 -11.08 -0.48 0.57
C TYR A 45 -11.64 -0.86 1.95
N ALA A 46 -11.42 0.01 2.90
CA ALA A 46 -12.03 -0.01 4.23
C ALA A 46 -12.31 1.43 4.70
N PHE A 47 -13.21 1.56 5.65
CA PHE A 47 -13.47 2.84 6.32
C PHE A 47 -13.07 2.72 7.79
N THR A 48 -12.32 3.70 8.28
CA THR A 48 -11.96 3.81 9.70
C THR A 48 -11.70 5.26 10.06
N ASP A 49 -12.03 5.66 11.25
CA ASP A 49 -11.77 6.99 11.82
C ASP A 49 -12.23 8.15 10.90
N GLY A 50 -13.36 7.94 10.20
CA GLY A 50 -13.89 8.89 9.22
C GLY A 50 -13.08 9.00 7.92
N CYS A 51 -12.09 8.12 7.69
CA CYS A 51 -11.25 8.10 6.50
C CYS A 51 -11.55 6.90 5.60
N LEU A 52 -11.33 7.07 4.29
CA LEU A 52 -11.21 5.98 3.33
C LEU A 52 -9.75 5.50 3.31
N VAL A 53 -9.57 4.21 3.52
CA VAL A 53 -8.29 3.51 3.41
C VAL A 53 -8.30 2.57 2.22
N ILE A 54 -7.37 2.74 1.31
CA ILE A 54 -7.15 1.82 0.19
C ILE A 54 -5.95 0.94 0.49
N ARG A 55 -6.13 -0.37 0.29
CA ARG A 55 -5.07 -1.36 0.34
C ARG A 55 -4.90 -1.99 -1.03
N ASN A 56 -3.68 -2.00 -1.54
CA ASN A 56 -3.29 -2.69 -2.76
C ASN A 56 -2.45 -3.91 -2.38
N CYS A 57 -2.45 -4.96 -3.20
CA CYS A 57 -1.57 -6.12 -3.04
C CYS A 57 -0.66 -6.20 -4.28
N ILE A 58 0.56 -5.71 -4.14
CA ILE A 58 1.56 -5.68 -5.20
C ILE A 58 2.58 -6.80 -4.94
N ASP A 59 2.73 -7.72 -5.87
CA ASP A 59 3.60 -8.90 -5.74
C ASP A 59 3.35 -9.73 -4.47
N GLY A 60 2.08 -9.80 -4.04
CA GLY A 60 1.67 -10.52 -2.83
C GLY A 60 1.87 -9.73 -1.53
N VAL A 61 2.42 -8.52 -1.59
CA VAL A 61 2.68 -7.67 -0.42
C VAL A 61 1.59 -6.61 -0.29
N PRO A 62 0.87 -6.56 0.86
CA PRO A 62 -0.11 -5.50 1.12
C PRO A 62 0.58 -4.15 1.27
N GLN A 63 0.05 -3.14 0.58
CA GLN A 63 0.54 -1.77 0.60
C GLN A 63 -0.67 -0.83 0.67
N PHE A 64 -0.54 0.27 1.37
CA PHE A 64 -1.61 1.23 1.57
C PHE A 64 -1.37 2.50 0.75
N ASP A 65 -2.44 3.15 0.31
CA ASP A 65 -2.37 4.56 -0.03
C ASP A 65 -2.50 5.39 1.26
N TYR A 66 -1.99 6.61 1.25
CA TYR A 66 -2.20 7.51 2.38
C TYR A 66 -3.71 7.77 2.56
N PRO A 67 -4.26 7.70 3.79
CA PRO A 67 -5.71 7.78 4.00
C PRO A 67 -6.35 9.05 3.45
N ILE A 68 -7.55 8.95 2.94
CA ILE A 68 -8.34 10.08 2.43
C ILE A 68 -9.36 10.47 3.50
N PRO A 69 -9.26 11.66 4.10
CA PRO A 69 -10.21 12.08 5.11
C PRO A 69 -11.57 12.40 4.48
N GLY A 70 -12.65 11.94 5.13
CA GLY A 70 -13.98 12.51 4.97
C GLY A 70 -14.11 13.82 5.76
N PRO A 71 -15.31 14.42 5.83
CA PRO A 71 -15.52 15.72 6.50
C PRO A 71 -15.07 15.78 7.97
N GLU A 72 -15.16 14.66 8.70
CA GLU A 72 -14.75 14.52 10.10
C GLU A 72 -13.63 13.46 10.25
N GLY A 73 -12.88 13.21 9.18
CA GLY A 73 -11.87 12.16 9.16
C GLY A 73 -10.59 12.56 9.92
N ASP A 74 -10.14 11.65 10.81
CA ASP A 74 -8.89 11.76 11.53
C ASP A 74 -7.85 10.83 10.91
N VAL A 75 -6.95 11.42 10.10
CA VAL A 75 -5.91 10.68 9.40
C VAL A 75 -4.90 10.05 10.36
N ASP A 76 -4.57 10.72 11.47
CA ASP A 76 -3.61 10.18 12.45
C ASP A 76 -4.19 8.96 13.18
N ALA A 77 -5.46 8.98 13.52
CA ALA A 77 -6.18 7.83 14.08
C ALA A 77 -6.25 6.69 13.04
N ALA A 78 -6.58 6.99 11.77
CA ALA A 78 -6.61 5.99 10.70
C ALA A 78 -5.23 5.34 10.46
N LEU A 79 -4.15 6.12 10.48
CA LEU A 79 -2.78 5.59 10.39
C LEU A 79 -2.45 4.68 11.59
N THR A 80 -2.87 5.04 12.79
CA THR A 80 -2.71 4.19 13.98
C THR A 80 -3.48 2.89 13.85
N THR A 81 -4.71 2.93 13.35
CA THR A 81 -5.52 1.73 13.07
C THR A 81 -4.86 0.83 12.02
N ILE A 82 -4.26 1.41 10.97
CA ILE A 82 -3.49 0.65 9.96
C ILE A 82 -2.26 -0.02 10.62
N GLU A 83 -1.50 0.70 11.44
CA GLU A 83 -0.33 0.14 12.14
C GLU A 83 -0.73 -1.03 13.04
N ASP A 84 -1.81 -0.89 13.81
CA ASP A 84 -2.31 -1.95 14.69
C ASP A 84 -2.81 -3.17 13.91
N ASP A 85 -3.43 -2.96 12.75
CA ASP A 85 -3.85 -4.05 11.86
C ASP A 85 -2.64 -4.77 11.26
N CYS A 86 -1.63 -4.02 10.83
CA CYS A 86 -0.36 -4.55 10.34
C CYS A 86 0.36 -5.39 11.42
N ARG A 87 0.43 -4.87 12.65
CA ARG A 87 1.08 -5.56 13.79
C ARG A 87 0.39 -6.89 14.08
N ARG A 88 -0.95 -6.90 14.16
CA ARG A 88 -1.73 -8.13 14.41
C ARG A 88 -1.58 -9.16 13.30
N LYS A 89 -1.38 -8.74 12.07
CA LYS A 89 -1.20 -9.61 10.90
C LYS A 89 0.26 -9.99 10.64
N GLY A 90 1.18 -9.51 11.47
CA GLY A 90 2.60 -9.73 11.26
C GLY A 90 3.10 -9.21 9.91
N VAL A 91 2.62 -8.06 9.45
CA VAL A 91 3.06 -7.44 8.19
C VAL A 91 3.56 -6.02 8.45
N ARG A 92 4.55 -5.57 7.66
CA ARG A 92 5.05 -4.20 7.77
C ARG A 92 4.09 -3.19 7.17
N PRO A 93 3.97 -1.99 7.75
CA PRO A 93 3.32 -0.89 7.09
C PRO A 93 4.14 -0.43 5.88
N ILE A 94 3.53 -0.51 4.69
CA ILE A 94 4.08 0.04 3.45
C ILE A 94 3.02 0.95 2.87
N PHE A 95 3.39 2.21 2.61
CA PHE A 95 2.52 3.15 1.93
C PHE A 95 3.05 3.36 0.51
N SER A 96 2.32 2.90 -0.49
CA SER A 96 2.75 2.94 -1.90
C SER A 96 2.53 4.30 -2.54
N VAL A 97 1.54 5.05 -2.08
CA VAL A 97 1.21 6.39 -2.58
C VAL A 97 0.99 7.33 -1.40
N VAL A 98 1.95 8.21 -1.18
CA VAL A 98 1.89 9.28 -0.19
C VAL A 98 2.07 10.60 -0.93
N PRO A 99 1.14 11.55 -0.79
CA PRO A 99 1.30 12.89 -1.34
C PRO A 99 2.52 13.59 -0.72
N GLU A 100 3.26 14.35 -1.52
CA GLU A 100 4.46 15.07 -1.05
C GLU A 100 4.15 16.02 0.12
N SER A 101 2.94 16.62 0.14
CA SER A 101 2.47 17.46 1.25
C SER A 101 2.40 16.74 2.59
N GLU A 102 2.17 15.43 2.59
CA GLU A 102 2.01 14.61 3.79
C GLU A 102 3.28 13.85 4.17
N ALA A 103 4.24 13.79 3.25
CA ALA A 103 5.47 13.01 3.42
C ALA A 103 6.27 13.38 4.68
N GLY A 104 6.37 14.67 5.00
CA GLY A 104 7.08 15.15 6.18
C GLY A 104 6.44 14.69 7.49
N LYS A 105 5.12 14.75 7.58
CA LYS A 105 4.37 14.30 8.76
C LYS A 105 4.49 12.78 8.93
N LEU A 106 4.33 12.03 7.83
CA LEU A 106 4.42 10.58 7.86
C LEU A 106 5.82 10.10 8.23
N ALA A 107 6.88 10.77 7.74
CA ALA A 107 8.26 10.43 8.06
C ALA A 107 8.61 10.57 9.55
N LEU A 108 7.92 11.43 10.28
CA LEU A 108 8.13 11.60 11.72
C LEU A 108 7.48 10.50 12.58
N ARG A 109 6.64 9.67 11.99
CA ARG A 109 5.91 8.62 12.70
C ARG A 109 6.82 7.47 13.14
N TRP A 110 7.87 7.19 12.38
CA TRP A 110 8.80 6.09 12.64
C TRP A 110 10.25 6.54 12.55
N PRO A 111 11.11 6.04 13.44
CA PRO A 111 12.53 6.39 13.43
C PRO A 111 13.28 5.81 12.23
N ARG A 112 12.73 4.77 11.61
CA ARG A 112 13.33 4.08 10.47
C ARG A 112 12.31 3.96 9.35
N VAL A 113 12.55 4.66 8.26
CA VAL A 113 11.70 4.60 7.06
C VAL A 113 12.55 4.78 5.82
N THR A 114 12.33 3.94 4.83
CA THR A 114 12.89 4.12 3.49
C THR A 114 11.87 4.85 2.63
N ILE A 115 12.27 5.98 2.07
CA ILE A 115 11.41 6.81 1.23
C ILE A 115 11.95 6.78 -0.19
N THR A 116 11.11 6.43 -1.16
CA THR A 116 11.45 6.45 -2.58
C THR A 116 10.46 7.30 -3.37
N ASN A 117 10.93 7.90 -4.46
CA ASN A 117 10.15 8.75 -5.34
C ASN A 117 10.65 8.60 -6.77
N GLU A 118 9.97 7.76 -7.55
CA GLU A 118 10.37 7.48 -8.92
C GLU A 118 9.81 8.52 -9.91
N ARG A 119 10.68 9.09 -10.75
CA ARG A 119 10.31 10.06 -11.77
C ARG A 119 9.22 9.56 -12.73
N ALA A 120 9.22 8.28 -13.04
CA ALA A 120 8.31 7.67 -14.01
C ALA A 120 6.85 7.58 -13.53
N TRP A 121 6.65 7.62 -12.21
CA TRP A 121 5.33 7.59 -11.57
C TRP A 121 4.81 8.95 -11.15
N LYS A 122 5.53 10.06 -11.47
CA LYS A 122 5.06 11.41 -11.18
C LYS A 122 3.97 11.82 -12.16
N ASP A 123 2.87 12.33 -11.63
CA ASP A 123 1.76 12.84 -12.43
C ASP A 123 2.10 14.17 -13.09
N TYR A 124 1.57 14.38 -14.28
CA TYR A 124 1.68 15.64 -15.00
C TYR A 124 0.48 16.52 -14.68
N LEU A 125 0.73 17.58 -13.90
CA LEU A 125 -0.28 18.54 -13.45
C LEU A 125 -0.21 19.82 -14.27
N TYR A 126 -1.34 20.24 -14.80
CA TYR A 126 -1.49 21.45 -15.59
C TYR A 126 -2.51 22.37 -14.94
N HIS A 127 -2.38 23.68 -15.11
CA HIS A 127 -3.49 24.56 -14.82
C HIS A 127 -4.60 24.33 -15.85
N ALA A 128 -5.84 24.21 -15.39
CA ALA A 128 -6.98 23.95 -16.26
C ALA A 128 -7.16 25.04 -17.32
N GLU A 129 -6.93 26.32 -16.94
CA GLU A 129 -6.99 27.47 -17.82
C GLU A 129 -5.94 27.42 -18.94
N ASP A 130 -4.71 26.95 -18.65
CA ASP A 130 -3.65 26.84 -19.64
C ASP A 130 -4.02 25.85 -20.76
N LEU A 131 -4.57 24.69 -20.39
CA LEU A 131 -5.00 23.69 -21.37
C LEU A 131 -6.27 24.13 -22.13
N ALA A 132 -7.20 24.84 -21.48
CA ALA A 132 -8.42 25.31 -22.08
C ALA A 132 -8.15 26.37 -23.17
N HIS A 133 -7.14 27.21 -23.03
CA HIS A 133 -6.91 28.36 -23.89
C HIS A 133 -5.64 28.26 -24.72
N PHE A 134 -4.63 27.49 -24.30
CA PHE A 134 -3.30 27.47 -24.90
C PHE A 134 -2.76 28.90 -25.16
N ALA A 135 -2.93 29.78 -24.16
CA ALA A 135 -2.54 31.18 -24.28
C ALA A 135 -1.00 31.36 -24.33
N GLY A 136 -0.57 32.48 -24.93
CA GLY A 136 0.85 32.86 -24.96
C GLY A 136 1.66 32.17 -26.08
N ARG A 137 2.91 32.69 -26.24
CA ARG A 137 3.80 32.26 -27.34
C ARG A 137 4.26 30.82 -27.23
N HIS A 138 4.43 30.31 -26.03
CA HIS A 138 4.91 28.95 -25.75
C HIS A 138 3.95 27.86 -26.22
N TYR A 139 2.64 28.14 -26.33
CA TYR A 139 1.64 27.23 -26.89
C TYR A 139 1.37 27.42 -28.38
N SER A 140 2.19 28.20 -29.10
CA SER A 140 1.98 28.43 -30.54
C SER A 140 1.97 27.17 -31.38
N GLY A 141 2.77 26.16 -30.99
CA GLY A 141 2.78 24.84 -31.62
C GLY A 141 1.41 24.15 -31.57
N GLN A 142 0.82 24.05 -30.38
CA GLN A 142 -0.49 23.44 -30.17
C GLN A 142 -1.58 24.17 -30.95
N ARG A 143 -1.59 25.52 -30.89
CA ARG A 143 -2.53 26.30 -31.67
C ARG A 143 -2.37 26.10 -33.19
N ASN A 144 -1.15 25.99 -33.70
CA ASN A 144 -0.91 25.71 -35.12
C ASN A 144 -1.45 24.33 -35.53
N HIS A 145 -1.27 23.32 -34.70
CA HIS A 145 -1.85 21.99 -34.94
C HIS A 145 -3.37 22.03 -34.95
N ILE A 146 -3.99 22.73 -34.00
CA ILE A 146 -5.45 22.89 -33.93
C ILE A 146 -5.98 23.67 -35.13
N ASN A 147 -5.32 24.77 -35.50
CA ASN A 147 -5.72 25.58 -36.67
C ASN A 147 -5.66 24.75 -37.97
N LYS A 148 -4.63 23.91 -38.12
CA LYS A 148 -4.51 22.99 -39.24
C LYS A 148 -5.66 21.98 -39.23
N PHE A 149 -5.89 21.34 -38.08
CA PHE A 149 -6.99 20.40 -37.90
C PHE A 149 -8.36 21.01 -38.28
N ASN A 150 -8.69 22.19 -37.75
CA ASN A 150 -9.94 22.87 -38.01
C ASN A 150 -10.12 23.24 -39.51
N LYS A 151 -9.02 23.53 -40.21
CA LYS A 151 -9.02 23.80 -41.63
C LYS A 151 -9.30 22.54 -42.48
N GLU A 152 -8.73 21.41 -42.04
CA GLU A 152 -8.88 20.11 -42.76
C GLU A 152 -10.17 19.40 -42.41
N HIS A 153 -10.80 19.72 -41.25
CA HIS A 153 -12.02 19.11 -40.74
C HIS A 153 -13.07 20.18 -40.41
N PRO A 154 -13.58 20.90 -41.45
CA PRO A 154 -14.58 21.93 -41.21
C PRO A 154 -15.88 21.28 -40.63
N GLY A 155 -16.41 21.90 -39.59
CA GLY A 155 -17.59 21.37 -38.89
C GLY A 155 -17.31 20.33 -37.85
N ALA A 156 -16.02 20.01 -37.56
CA ALA A 156 -15.68 19.19 -36.40
C ALA A 156 -16.02 19.95 -35.09
N GLU A 157 -16.71 19.26 -34.20
CA GLU A 157 -17.21 19.85 -32.96
C GLU A 157 -16.92 18.92 -31.74
N PHE A 158 -16.78 19.52 -30.57
CA PHE A 158 -16.73 18.78 -29.31
C PHE A 158 -18.13 18.47 -28.83
N ILE A 159 -18.38 17.22 -28.49
CA ILE A 159 -19.64 16.80 -27.88
C ILE A 159 -19.35 16.13 -26.52
N PRO A 160 -20.16 16.38 -25.48
CA PRO A 160 -20.18 15.54 -24.28
C PRO A 160 -20.66 14.14 -24.68
N LEU A 161 -20.03 13.12 -24.09
CA LEU A 161 -20.39 11.71 -24.31
C LEU A 161 -21.18 11.17 -23.12
N THR A 162 -22.27 10.48 -23.41
CA THR A 162 -23.14 9.81 -22.45
C THR A 162 -23.41 8.39 -22.90
N VAL A 163 -24.19 7.65 -22.16
CA VAL A 163 -24.67 6.30 -22.56
C VAL A 163 -25.43 6.30 -23.90
N GLU A 164 -26.03 7.43 -24.26
CA GLU A 164 -26.76 7.57 -25.53
C GLU A 164 -25.82 7.54 -26.77
N ASN A 165 -24.54 7.77 -26.56
CA ASN A 165 -23.51 7.75 -27.61
C ASN A 165 -22.83 6.37 -27.76
N ALA A 166 -23.42 5.30 -27.23
CA ALA A 166 -22.82 3.96 -27.23
C ALA A 166 -22.40 3.48 -28.62
N ASP A 167 -23.26 3.71 -29.66
CA ASP A 167 -22.95 3.32 -31.01
C ASP A 167 -21.80 4.10 -31.62
N LEU A 168 -21.67 5.40 -31.33
CA LEU A 168 -20.55 6.23 -31.76
C LEU A 168 -19.24 5.77 -31.09
N LEU A 169 -19.30 5.44 -29.79
CA LEU A 169 -18.16 4.90 -29.06
C LEU A 169 -17.72 3.52 -29.59
N ALA A 170 -18.70 2.65 -29.88
CA ALA A 170 -18.40 1.33 -30.46
C ALA A 170 -17.71 1.47 -31.83
N ALA A 171 -18.21 2.36 -32.70
CA ALA A 171 -17.58 2.64 -34.00
C ALA A 171 -16.16 3.22 -33.81
N PHE A 172 -15.95 4.18 -32.88
CA PHE A 172 -14.63 4.74 -32.56
C PHE A 172 -13.63 3.67 -32.16
N TRP A 173 -14.03 2.74 -31.28
CA TRP A 173 -13.13 1.69 -30.84
C TRP A 173 -12.69 0.74 -31.95
N VAL A 174 -13.58 0.47 -32.92
CA VAL A 174 -13.25 -0.31 -34.11
C VAL A 174 -12.20 0.41 -34.95
N ASP A 175 -12.43 1.70 -35.25
CA ASP A 175 -11.49 2.53 -36.01
C ASP A 175 -10.14 2.66 -35.30
N TYR A 176 -10.16 2.93 -33.97
CA TYR A 176 -8.97 3.07 -33.16
C TYR A 176 -8.13 1.78 -33.13
N GLN A 177 -8.78 0.62 -33.03
CA GLN A 177 -8.07 -0.67 -33.06
C GLN A 177 -7.34 -0.94 -34.38
N GLN A 178 -7.89 -0.46 -35.50
CA GLN A 178 -7.23 -0.60 -36.81
C GLN A 178 -5.95 0.24 -36.90
N GLU A 179 -5.94 1.42 -36.29
CA GLU A 179 -4.78 2.31 -36.22
C GLU A 179 -3.82 1.98 -35.08
N PHE A 180 -4.23 1.15 -34.11
CA PHE A 180 -3.49 0.89 -32.90
C PHE A 180 -2.24 0.03 -33.16
N GLN A 181 -1.06 0.65 -33.07
CA GLN A 181 0.20 0.02 -33.45
C GLN A 181 0.87 -0.75 -32.30
N LYS A 182 0.54 -0.46 -31.03
CA LYS A 182 1.13 -1.13 -29.88
C LYS A 182 0.55 -2.54 -29.73
N GLN A 183 1.44 -3.55 -29.81
CA GLN A 183 1.03 -4.97 -29.77
C GLN A 183 1.39 -5.65 -28.44
N SER A 184 1.98 -4.93 -27.48
CA SER A 184 2.30 -5.54 -26.18
C SER A 184 1.03 -5.97 -25.42
N PRO A 185 1.11 -7.06 -24.62
CA PRO A 185 0.00 -7.51 -23.79
C PRO A 185 -0.54 -6.41 -22.86
N GLU A 186 0.36 -5.57 -22.31
CA GLU A 186 0.04 -4.47 -21.41
C GLU A 186 -0.79 -3.40 -22.12
N ALA A 187 -0.38 -3.00 -23.34
CA ALA A 187 -1.10 -2.00 -24.12
C ALA A 187 -2.50 -2.48 -24.57
N LYS A 188 -2.62 -3.78 -24.91
CA LYS A 188 -3.92 -4.38 -25.21
C LYS A 188 -4.83 -4.45 -23.98
N ARG A 189 -4.25 -4.77 -22.82
CA ARG A 189 -4.99 -4.78 -21.55
C ARG A 189 -5.46 -3.38 -21.18
N GLU A 190 -4.59 -2.36 -21.25
CA GLU A 190 -4.96 -0.96 -21.01
C GLU A 190 -6.13 -0.53 -21.93
N LEU A 191 -6.09 -0.91 -23.22
CA LEU A 191 -7.16 -0.59 -24.15
C LEU A 191 -8.49 -1.23 -23.74
N ALA A 192 -8.47 -2.49 -23.31
CA ALA A 192 -9.67 -3.18 -22.84
C ALA A 192 -10.24 -2.53 -21.55
N LEU A 193 -9.37 -2.14 -20.63
CA LEU A 193 -9.75 -1.42 -19.39
C LEU A 193 -10.32 -0.04 -19.68
N ALA A 194 -9.78 0.66 -20.70
CA ALA A 194 -10.32 1.94 -21.17
C ALA A 194 -11.73 1.77 -21.73
N GLN A 195 -11.96 0.75 -22.54
CA GLN A 195 -13.30 0.43 -23.07
C GLN A 195 -14.28 0.09 -21.95
N GLU A 196 -13.84 -0.69 -20.97
CA GLU A 196 -14.64 -1.06 -19.81
C GLU A 196 -15.03 0.18 -18.99
N LEU A 197 -14.10 1.13 -18.76
CA LEU A 197 -14.41 2.35 -18.00
C LEU A 197 -15.47 3.21 -18.70
N PHE A 198 -15.46 3.31 -20.03
CA PHE A 198 -16.48 4.01 -20.80
C PHE A 198 -17.87 3.35 -20.70
N SER A 199 -17.96 2.05 -20.37
CA SER A 199 -19.24 1.39 -20.16
C SER A 199 -19.97 1.82 -18.87
N HIS A 200 -19.29 2.57 -18.00
CA HIS A 200 -19.81 3.05 -16.71
C HIS A 200 -20.20 4.54 -16.70
N LEU A 201 -20.44 5.14 -17.86
CA LEU A 201 -20.88 6.54 -17.97
C LEU A 201 -22.24 6.81 -17.28
N ASP A 202 -23.08 5.80 -17.14
CA ASP A 202 -24.36 5.86 -16.44
C ASP A 202 -24.26 6.13 -14.94
N MET A 203 -23.09 5.87 -14.34
CA MET A 203 -22.88 6.09 -12.91
C MET A 203 -22.78 7.57 -12.53
N GLY A 204 -22.67 8.49 -13.50
CA GLY A 204 -22.54 9.93 -13.25
C GLY A 204 -21.26 10.34 -12.51
N LEU A 205 -20.25 9.47 -12.50
CA LEU A 205 -18.93 9.72 -11.89
C LEU A 205 -17.98 10.40 -12.85
N PHE A 206 -18.12 10.11 -14.13
CA PHE A 206 -17.18 10.48 -15.17
C PHE A 206 -17.67 11.62 -16.03
N ARG A 207 -16.73 12.43 -16.46
CA ARG A 207 -16.88 13.45 -17.50
C ARG A 207 -16.29 12.90 -18.78
N ALA A 208 -17.08 12.66 -19.78
CA ALA A 208 -16.62 12.12 -21.06
C ALA A 208 -16.96 13.05 -22.21
N GLY A 209 -16.10 13.10 -23.22
CA GLY A 209 -16.32 13.92 -24.39
C GLY A 209 -15.55 13.40 -25.60
N GLY A 210 -15.93 13.86 -26.79
CA GLY A 210 -15.31 13.46 -28.03
C GLY A 210 -15.32 14.57 -29.08
N ILE A 211 -14.45 14.46 -30.07
CA ILE A 211 -14.47 15.28 -31.27
C ILE A 211 -15.26 14.54 -32.34
N LEU A 212 -16.42 15.07 -32.69
CA LEU A 212 -17.30 14.53 -33.74
C LEU A 212 -17.05 15.24 -35.06
N TRP A 213 -16.91 14.50 -36.14
CA TRP A 213 -16.80 15.01 -37.49
C TRP A 213 -17.48 14.06 -38.49
N GLU A 214 -18.36 14.59 -39.33
CA GLU A 214 -19.13 13.81 -40.32
C GLU A 214 -19.79 12.54 -39.73
N GLY A 215 -20.34 12.66 -38.51
CA GLY A 215 -21.02 11.56 -37.83
C GLY A 215 -20.11 10.50 -37.21
N ARG A 216 -18.77 10.74 -37.12
CA ARG A 216 -17.78 9.83 -36.55
C ARG A 216 -16.98 10.52 -35.46
N LEU A 217 -16.64 9.81 -34.39
CA LEU A 217 -15.71 10.28 -33.37
C LEU A 217 -14.29 10.13 -33.87
N LEU A 218 -13.51 11.22 -33.82
CA LEU A 218 -12.10 11.24 -34.17
C LEU A 218 -11.19 11.17 -32.92
N ALA A 219 -11.71 11.60 -31.79
CA ALA A 219 -11.02 11.52 -30.49
C ALA A 219 -12.03 11.41 -29.37
N ILE A 220 -11.61 10.79 -28.26
CA ILE A 220 -12.39 10.67 -27.04
C ILE A 220 -11.51 10.93 -25.82
N ALA A 221 -12.11 11.47 -24.75
CA ALA A 221 -11.48 11.56 -23.42
C ALA A 221 -12.49 11.25 -22.33
N LEU A 222 -11.99 10.74 -21.22
CA LEU A 222 -12.74 10.46 -20.01
C LEU A 222 -11.94 10.88 -18.79
N ALA A 223 -12.58 11.61 -17.89
CA ALA A 223 -11.99 12.13 -16.67
C ALA A 223 -12.94 12.02 -15.48
N GLU A 224 -12.40 12.16 -14.29
CA GLU A 224 -13.13 12.23 -13.02
C GLU A 224 -12.73 13.49 -12.28
N LYS A 225 -13.67 14.16 -11.61
CA LYS A 225 -13.36 15.29 -10.76
C LYS A 225 -13.08 14.82 -9.34
N CYS A 226 -11.86 15.08 -8.86
CA CYS A 226 -11.39 14.76 -7.52
C CYS A 226 -10.91 16.05 -6.84
N GLY A 227 -11.66 16.53 -5.85
CA GLY A 227 -11.40 17.84 -5.25
C GLY A 227 -11.38 18.97 -6.29
N GLU A 228 -10.28 19.71 -6.35
CA GLU A 228 -10.05 20.80 -7.34
C GLU A 228 -9.37 20.28 -8.64
N THR A 229 -9.24 18.98 -8.81
CA THR A 229 -8.48 18.36 -9.92
C THR A 229 -9.40 17.56 -10.84
N LEU A 230 -9.30 17.80 -12.14
CA LEU A 230 -9.85 16.93 -13.16
C LEU A 230 -8.80 15.88 -13.54
N VAL A 231 -8.99 14.63 -13.15
CA VAL A 231 -8.09 13.51 -13.44
C VAL A 231 -8.50 12.86 -14.75
N CYS A 232 -7.65 13.00 -15.78
CA CYS A 232 -7.89 12.45 -17.11
C CYS A 232 -7.34 11.03 -17.21
N HIS A 233 -8.23 10.04 -17.14
CA HIS A 233 -7.89 8.61 -17.21
C HIS A 233 -7.65 8.13 -18.63
N ILE A 234 -8.41 8.66 -19.58
CA ILE A 234 -8.39 8.19 -20.97
C ILE A 234 -8.37 9.38 -21.91
N GLU A 235 -7.41 9.38 -22.82
CA GLU A 235 -7.35 10.26 -23.98
C GLU A 235 -6.89 9.42 -25.17
N LYS A 236 -7.75 9.23 -26.14
CA LYS A 236 -7.49 8.45 -27.35
C LYS A 236 -7.93 9.26 -28.58
N ALA A 237 -7.10 9.22 -29.64
CA ALA A 237 -7.39 9.92 -30.89
C ALA A 237 -6.90 9.11 -32.08
N LEU A 238 -7.60 9.19 -33.22
CA LEU A 238 -7.22 8.57 -34.47
C LEU A 238 -5.99 9.27 -35.04
N TYR A 239 -4.91 8.53 -35.26
CA TYR A 239 -3.62 9.06 -35.72
C TYR A 239 -3.67 9.61 -37.14
N SER A 240 -4.60 9.12 -37.96
CA SER A 240 -4.83 9.58 -39.32
C SER A 240 -5.30 11.03 -39.43
N HIS A 241 -5.78 11.64 -38.33
CA HIS A 241 -6.28 13.02 -38.28
C HIS A 241 -5.32 13.94 -37.54
N ALA A 242 -4.35 14.51 -38.25
CA ALA A 242 -3.31 15.35 -37.66
C ALA A 242 -3.88 16.56 -36.92
N GLY A 243 -3.50 16.74 -35.64
CA GLY A 243 -3.95 17.87 -34.80
C GLY A 243 -5.25 17.61 -34.01
N VAL A 244 -5.90 16.45 -34.19
CA VAL A 244 -7.11 16.12 -33.41
C VAL A 244 -6.82 15.96 -31.93
N TYR A 245 -5.65 15.41 -31.57
CA TYR A 245 -5.29 15.20 -30.17
C TYR A 245 -5.18 16.53 -29.38
N PRO A 246 -4.37 17.55 -29.80
CA PRO A 246 -4.38 18.86 -29.13
C PRO A 246 -5.73 19.57 -29.19
N ALA A 247 -6.55 19.37 -30.25
CA ALA A 247 -7.91 19.90 -30.29
C ALA A 247 -8.79 19.28 -29.20
N MET A 248 -8.70 17.97 -29.02
CA MET A 248 -9.39 17.25 -27.96
C MET A 248 -8.97 17.73 -26.56
N VAL A 249 -7.67 17.83 -26.28
CA VAL A 249 -7.16 18.31 -24.98
C VAL A 249 -7.70 19.71 -24.67
N GLN A 250 -7.64 20.63 -25.65
CA GLN A 250 -8.12 22.00 -25.45
C GLN A 250 -9.62 22.05 -25.19
N GLN A 251 -10.42 21.41 -26.05
CA GLN A 251 -11.88 21.50 -25.98
C GLN A 251 -12.42 20.76 -24.75
N PHE A 252 -11.83 19.64 -24.38
CA PHE A 252 -12.16 18.93 -23.15
C PHE A 252 -11.89 19.77 -21.91
N ALA A 253 -10.70 20.42 -21.85
CA ALA A 253 -10.34 21.32 -20.76
C ALA A 253 -11.27 22.55 -20.71
N ALA A 254 -11.60 23.13 -21.86
CA ALA A 254 -12.51 24.27 -21.93
C ALA A 254 -13.93 23.92 -21.47
N TYR A 255 -14.40 22.71 -21.78
CA TYR A 255 -15.77 22.28 -21.43
C TYR A 255 -15.89 21.83 -19.97
N TYR A 256 -14.92 21.06 -19.48
CA TYR A 256 -14.98 20.41 -18.17
C TYR A 256 -14.05 20.97 -17.11
N GLY A 257 -13.08 21.82 -17.47
CA GLY A 257 -12.07 22.35 -16.55
C GLY A 257 -12.52 23.58 -15.76
N GLY A 258 -13.67 24.21 -16.10
CA GLY A 258 -14.07 25.50 -15.52
C GLY A 258 -14.34 25.50 -14.02
N ASP A 259 -14.64 24.36 -13.43
CA ASP A 259 -14.82 24.16 -11.98
C ASP A 259 -13.63 23.42 -11.33
N CYS A 260 -12.51 23.30 -12.03
CA CYS A 260 -11.27 22.68 -11.58
C CYS A 260 -10.12 23.66 -11.70
N ARG A 261 -9.22 23.67 -10.73
CA ARG A 261 -7.98 24.44 -10.79
C ARG A 261 -6.90 23.70 -11.57
N TRP A 262 -6.91 22.36 -11.47
CA TRP A 262 -5.89 21.49 -12.02
C TRP A 262 -6.47 20.46 -12.98
N ILE A 263 -5.68 20.10 -13.99
CA ILE A 263 -5.89 18.90 -14.79
C ILE A 263 -4.69 17.98 -14.56
N ASN A 264 -4.96 16.78 -14.06
CA ASN A 264 -3.97 15.73 -13.92
C ASN A 264 -4.14 14.76 -15.12
N ARG A 265 -3.07 14.60 -15.90
CA ARG A 265 -3.05 13.68 -17.05
C ARG A 265 -2.21 12.44 -16.73
N GLU A 266 -2.18 12.02 -15.48
CA GLU A 266 -1.49 10.84 -14.96
C GLU A 266 0.02 10.83 -15.25
N ASP A 267 0.70 9.73 -14.92
CA ASP A 267 2.14 9.58 -15.13
C ASP A 267 2.51 9.10 -16.56
N ASP A 268 3.80 8.85 -16.81
CA ASP A 268 4.27 8.36 -18.11
C ASP A 268 4.61 6.86 -18.14
N GLY A 269 4.46 6.14 -17.03
CA GLY A 269 4.67 4.70 -16.96
C GLY A 269 5.99 4.21 -17.54
N ARG A 270 7.06 5.04 -17.53
CA ARG A 270 8.35 4.82 -18.19
C ARG A 270 8.31 4.85 -19.73
N ASP A 271 7.16 5.17 -20.35
CA ASP A 271 7.06 5.33 -21.81
C ASP A 271 7.61 6.69 -22.24
N ARG A 272 8.69 6.67 -23.03
CA ARG A 272 9.37 7.87 -23.53
C ARG A 272 8.50 8.71 -24.46
N GLY A 273 7.63 8.07 -25.23
CA GLY A 273 6.70 8.74 -26.15
C GLY A 273 5.64 9.50 -25.38
N LEU A 274 5.03 8.88 -24.35
CA LEU A 274 4.10 9.54 -23.45
C LEU A 274 4.77 10.70 -22.70
N ARG A 275 5.97 10.51 -22.18
CA ARG A 275 6.75 11.56 -21.54
C ARG A 275 6.93 12.76 -22.46
N THR A 276 7.39 12.54 -23.68
CA THR A 276 7.60 13.61 -24.65
C THR A 276 6.29 14.33 -24.97
N SER A 277 5.21 13.58 -25.20
CA SER A 277 3.89 14.12 -25.48
C SER A 277 3.38 14.99 -24.32
N LYS A 278 3.44 14.48 -23.07
CA LYS A 278 2.96 15.21 -21.89
C LYS A 278 3.77 16.48 -21.64
N LEU A 279 5.10 16.45 -21.80
CA LEU A 279 5.96 17.63 -21.64
C LEU A 279 5.70 18.75 -22.68
N GLN A 280 5.22 18.41 -23.89
CA GLN A 280 4.86 19.40 -24.90
C GLN A 280 3.68 20.31 -24.50
N TYR A 281 2.88 19.89 -23.52
CA TYR A 281 1.80 20.68 -22.95
C TYR A 281 2.22 21.51 -21.73
N LEU A 282 3.53 21.54 -21.41
CA LEU A 282 4.14 22.38 -20.38
C LEU A 282 3.49 22.22 -19.01
N PRO A 283 3.62 21.07 -18.37
CA PRO A 283 3.06 20.85 -17.05
C PRO A 283 3.58 21.90 -16.06
N ALA A 284 2.70 22.47 -15.27
CA ALA A 284 3.04 23.43 -14.24
C ALA A 284 3.78 22.76 -13.07
N GLU A 285 3.46 21.48 -12.83
CA GLU A 285 4.02 20.70 -11.72
C GLU A 285 4.09 19.21 -12.08
N LEU A 286 5.00 18.50 -11.43
CA LEU A 286 5.04 17.04 -11.43
C LEU A 286 4.64 16.54 -10.05
N GLY A 287 3.43 15.98 -9.94
CA GLY A 287 2.89 15.43 -8.70
C GLY A 287 3.69 14.23 -8.22
N SER A 288 4.38 14.39 -7.11
CA SER A 288 5.24 13.34 -6.54
C SER A 288 4.42 12.31 -5.77
N LYS A 289 4.65 11.03 -6.08
CA LYS A 289 4.11 9.87 -5.37
C LYS A 289 5.22 9.27 -4.53
N MET A 290 5.20 9.53 -3.24
CA MET A 290 6.22 9.02 -2.32
C MET A 290 5.82 7.61 -1.88
N ARG A 291 6.79 6.68 -1.89
CA ARG A 291 6.61 5.35 -1.30
C ARG A 291 7.38 5.29 0.00
N PHE A 292 6.69 4.87 1.06
CA PHE A 292 7.22 4.71 2.40
C PHE A 292 7.25 3.22 2.76
N GLU A 293 8.39 2.73 3.19
CA GLU A 293 8.56 1.40 3.73
C GLU A 293 9.13 1.51 5.14
N VAL A 294 8.32 1.11 6.12
CA VAL A 294 8.70 1.20 7.53
C VAL A 294 9.71 0.11 7.84
N GLY A 295 10.86 0.50 8.38
CA GLY A 295 11.93 -0.40 8.81
C GLY A 295 11.82 -0.78 10.29
N CYS A 296 12.58 -1.79 10.70
CA CYS A 296 12.74 -2.20 12.09
C CYS A 296 14.19 -2.58 12.39
N GLU A 297 14.49 -2.81 13.65
CA GLU A 297 15.83 -3.17 14.12
C GLU A 297 16.30 -4.50 13.53
N LEU A 298 15.38 -5.44 13.27
CA LEU A 298 15.70 -6.74 12.66
C LEU A 298 16.28 -6.61 11.24
N ASP A 299 16.12 -5.46 10.56
CA ASP A 299 16.67 -5.25 9.21
C ASP A 299 18.21 -5.24 9.19
N ALA A 300 18.83 -4.93 10.33
CA ALA A 300 20.28 -4.95 10.45
C ALA A 300 20.86 -6.38 10.52
N LEU A 301 20.02 -7.39 10.76
CA LEU A 301 20.45 -8.76 10.95
C LEU A 301 20.48 -9.53 9.62
N ARG A 302 21.62 -10.10 9.26
CA ARG A 302 21.71 -11.06 8.14
C ARG A 302 21.32 -12.46 8.56
N HIS A 303 21.57 -12.82 9.81
CA HIS A 303 21.26 -14.12 10.42
C HIS A 303 20.96 -13.93 11.90
N ILE A 304 20.27 -14.87 12.51
CA ILE A 304 20.05 -14.91 13.95
C ILE A 304 21.40 -15.22 14.62
N PRO A 305 21.86 -14.39 15.59
CA PRO A 305 23.12 -14.63 16.26
C PRO A 305 23.04 -15.81 17.23
N GLU A 306 24.20 -16.32 17.64
CA GLU A 306 24.33 -17.20 18.77
C GLU A 306 24.69 -16.39 20.02
N LEU A 307 23.96 -16.65 21.13
CA LEU A 307 24.20 -16.03 22.42
C LEU A 307 24.60 -17.15 23.42
N THR A 308 25.61 -16.93 24.21
CA THR A 308 26.07 -17.88 25.22
C THR A 308 25.90 -17.27 26.61
N THR A 309 25.35 -18.06 27.53
CA THR A 309 25.20 -17.72 28.95
C THR A 309 26.07 -18.66 29.81
N GLU A 310 25.88 -18.66 31.11
CA GLU A 310 26.59 -19.57 32.02
C GLU A 310 26.30 -21.06 31.72
N ARG A 311 25.04 -21.39 31.40
CA ARG A 311 24.59 -22.78 31.25
C ARG A 311 23.99 -23.08 29.87
N LEU A 312 23.64 -22.05 29.11
CA LEU A 312 22.81 -22.18 27.91
C LEU A 312 23.50 -21.59 26.67
N THR A 313 23.11 -22.14 25.52
CA THR A 313 23.34 -21.52 24.20
C THR A 313 22.01 -21.22 23.59
N LEU A 314 21.83 -19.97 23.11
CA LEU A 314 20.66 -19.56 22.38
C LEU A 314 21.04 -19.34 20.92
N SER A 315 20.43 -20.05 20.00
CA SER A 315 20.83 -20.04 18.59
C SER A 315 19.60 -20.19 17.68
N PRO A 316 19.73 -20.01 16.35
CA PRO A 316 18.65 -20.35 15.44
C PRO A 316 18.18 -21.80 15.61
N PHE A 317 16.91 -22.04 15.35
CA PHE A 317 16.39 -23.40 15.21
C PHE A 317 17.02 -24.10 14.00
N THR A 318 17.34 -25.39 14.16
CA THR A 318 17.83 -26.28 13.11
C THR A 318 16.84 -27.41 12.81
N ASP A 319 17.06 -28.16 11.76
CA ASP A 319 16.19 -29.33 11.45
C ASP A 319 16.30 -30.44 12.53
N GLU A 320 17.39 -30.47 13.30
CA GLU A 320 17.58 -31.39 14.41
C GLU A 320 16.65 -31.10 15.60
N ASP A 321 16.20 -29.86 15.73
CA ASP A 321 15.30 -29.43 16.81
C ASP A 321 13.84 -29.79 16.56
N LYS A 322 13.51 -30.19 15.34
CA LYS A 322 12.13 -30.38 14.87
C LYS A 322 11.27 -31.18 15.86
N ALA A 323 11.72 -32.34 16.30
CA ALA A 323 10.95 -33.16 17.20
C ALA A 323 10.71 -32.50 18.56
N ALA A 324 11.74 -31.92 19.15
CA ALA A 324 11.65 -31.20 20.43
C ALA A 324 10.76 -29.95 20.33
N TYR A 325 10.92 -29.19 19.26
CA TYR A 325 10.15 -27.96 19.03
C TYR A 325 8.66 -28.27 18.73
N ASN A 326 8.36 -29.29 17.91
CA ASN A 326 6.99 -29.75 17.69
C ASN A 326 6.33 -30.16 19.00
N THR A 327 7.05 -30.92 19.86
CA THR A 327 6.53 -31.32 21.18
C THR A 327 6.19 -30.08 22.03
N LEU A 328 7.07 -29.08 22.04
CA LEU A 328 6.85 -27.83 22.78
C LEU A 328 5.67 -27.03 22.24
N CYS A 329 5.53 -26.92 20.92
CA CYS A 329 4.45 -26.17 20.25
C CYS A 329 3.08 -26.86 20.36
N LEU A 330 3.05 -28.17 20.52
CA LEU A 330 1.82 -28.98 20.66
C LEU A 330 1.41 -29.25 22.12
N ASP A 331 2.19 -28.71 23.09
CA ASP A 331 1.87 -28.84 24.51
C ASP A 331 0.76 -27.83 24.88
N ASP A 332 -0.47 -28.30 25.04
CA ASP A 332 -1.64 -27.49 25.34
C ASP A 332 -1.53 -26.77 26.70
N ASP A 333 -0.87 -27.35 27.71
CA ASP A 333 -0.63 -26.68 28.99
C ASP A 333 0.32 -25.49 28.85
N ARG A 334 1.31 -25.57 27.95
CA ARG A 334 2.20 -24.45 27.63
C ARG A 334 1.51 -23.41 26.76
N ASN A 335 0.77 -23.83 25.75
CA ASN A 335 0.02 -22.95 24.85
C ASN A 335 -1.02 -22.12 25.60
N ARG A 336 -1.69 -22.68 26.63
CA ARG A 336 -2.60 -21.94 27.52
C ARG A 336 -1.98 -20.66 28.09
N TRP A 337 -0.68 -20.71 28.46
CA TRP A 337 0.04 -19.59 29.03
C TRP A 337 0.80 -18.75 28.00
N TRP A 338 0.96 -19.29 26.78
CA TRP A 338 1.61 -18.59 25.67
C TRP A 338 0.70 -17.50 25.08
N GLY A 339 -0.61 -17.76 25.11
CA GLY A 339 -1.63 -16.83 24.64
C GLY A 339 -1.78 -16.75 23.12
N TYR A 340 -1.08 -17.63 22.40
CA TYR A 340 -1.16 -17.77 20.94
C TYR A 340 -0.84 -19.22 20.57
N ASP A 341 -1.64 -19.78 19.67
CA ASP A 341 -1.39 -21.10 19.10
C ASP A 341 -1.01 -20.96 17.63
N TYR A 342 0.19 -21.37 17.28
CA TYR A 342 0.65 -21.34 15.89
C TYR A 342 -0.26 -22.11 14.92
N ARG A 343 -1.08 -23.04 15.44
CA ARG A 343 -2.07 -23.77 14.64
C ARG A 343 -3.23 -22.90 14.17
N ASP A 344 -3.50 -21.77 14.81
CA ASP A 344 -4.60 -20.86 14.46
C ASP A 344 -4.42 -20.23 13.07
N ASP A 345 -3.16 -20.10 12.61
CA ASP A 345 -2.83 -19.57 11.29
C ASP A 345 -2.62 -20.67 10.23
N LEU A 346 -2.79 -21.95 10.63
CA LEU A 346 -2.55 -23.09 9.74
C LEU A 346 -3.56 -23.11 8.58
N LYS A 347 -3.05 -23.05 7.36
CA LYS A 347 -3.82 -23.23 6.13
C LYS A 347 -3.50 -24.61 5.54
N GLY A 348 -4.33 -25.62 5.85
CA GLY A 348 -4.16 -26.97 5.35
C GLY A 348 -3.72 -27.96 6.43
N GLU A 349 -3.02 -29.03 6.06
CA GLU A 349 -2.58 -30.06 6.98
C GLU A 349 -1.30 -29.64 7.73
N LEU A 350 -1.22 -29.99 9.02
CA LEU A 350 -0.04 -29.77 9.86
C LEU A 350 1.10 -30.70 9.40
N THR A 351 2.13 -30.10 8.81
CA THR A 351 3.34 -30.83 8.41
C THR A 351 4.35 -30.93 9.56
N GLU A 352 5.28 -31.87 9.49
CA GLU A 352 6.34 -31.97 10.49
C GLU A 352 7.25 -30.73 10.57
N ASN A 353 7.39 -29.97 9.49
CA ASN A 353 8.25 -28.78 9.42
C ASN A 353 7.50 -27.48 9.76
N TYR A 354 6.18 -27.52 9.91
CA TYR A 354 5.34 -26.34 10.01
C TYR A 354 5.88 -25.29 11.00
N PHE A 355 6.14 -25.67 12.24
CA PHE A 355 6.58 -24.70 13.25
C PHE A 355 7.98 -24.13 12.97
N LEU A 356 8.91 -24.93 12.43
CA LEU A 356 10.22 -24.45 11.99
C LEU A 356 10.10 -23.48 10.80
N ASP A 357 9.23 -23.82 9.85
CA ASP A 357 9.02 -22.97 8.67
C ASP A 357 8.39 -21.63 9.06
N VAL A 358 7.49 -21.62 10.06
CA VAL A 358 6.94 -20.38 10.64
C VAL A 358 8.08 -19.51 11.20
N THR A 359 8.96 -20.04 12.05
CA THR A 359 10.06 -19.25 12.64
C THR A 359 11.00 -18.69 11.58
N ARG A 360 11.30 -19.48 10.54
CA ARG A 360 12.15 -19.06 9.40
C ARG A 360 11.49 -17.96 8.59
N GLN A 361 10.19 -18.10 8.32
CA GLN A 361 9.42 -17.11 7.57
C GLN A 361 9.28 -15.80 8.34
N ASP A 362 9.03 -15.88 9.65
CA ASP A 362 8.94 -14.71 10.52
C ASP A 362 10.24 -13.91 10.53
N PHE A 363 11.38 -14.59 10.62
CA PHE A 363 12.67 -13.92 10.51
C PHE A 363 12.95 -13.38 9.11
N ALA A 364 12.60 -14.12 8.05
CA ALA A 364 12.74 -13.65 6.67
C ALA A 364 11.90 -12.38 6.42
N ASN A 365 10.70 -12.32 6.98
CA ASN A 365 9.79 -11.18 6.89
C ASN A 365 10.10 -10.06 7.91
N ARG A 366 11.10 -10.27 8.81
CA ARG A 366 11.47 -9.30 9.86
C ARG A 366 10.33 -9.00 10.84
N ILE A 367 9.52 -9.97 11.15
CA ILE A 367 8.35 -9.90 12.05
C ILE A 367 8.74 -10.34 13.45
N ALA A 368 9.46 -11.46 13.53
CA ALA A 368 9.92 -12.03 14.78
C ALA A 368 11.32 -12.65 14.65
N ILE A 369 11.93 -12.92 15.78
CA ILE A 369 13.18 -13.66 15.89
C ILE A 369 13.07 -14.68 17.03
N ASN A 370 13.20 -15.96 16.67
CA ASN A 370 13.05 -17.07 17.58
C ASN A 370 14.41 -17.71 17.87
N PHE A 371 14.77 -17.82 19.14
CA PHE A 371 15.96 -18.50 19.61
C PHE A 371 15.59 -19.86 20.20
N ALA A 372 16.20 -20.93 19.73
CA ALA A 372 16.22 -22.22 20.42
C ALA A 372 17.08 -22.07 21.68
N VAL A 373 16.52 -22.40 22.83
CA VAL A 373 17.26 -22.47 24.10
C VAL A 373 17.89 -23.86 24.22
N ARG A 374 19.21 -23.94 24.33
CA ARG A 374 19.94 -25.21 24.35
C ARG A 374 20.67 -25.41 25.68
N LEU A 375 20.52 -26.58 26.27
CA LEU A 375 21.29 -27.08 27.38
C LEU A 375 22.15 -28.24 26.87
N GLU A 376 23.47 -28.13 26.94
CA GLU A 376 24.40 -29.15 26.45
C GLU A 376 24.10 -29.60 25.00
N GLY A 377 23.74 -28.65 24.14
CA GLY A 377 23.39 -28.89 22.74
C GLY A 377 21.94 -29.34 22.48
N ARG A 378 21.20 -29.76 23.51
CA ARG A 378 19.79 -30.19 23.39
C ARG A 378 18.85 -28.98 23.44
N CYS A 379 17.92 -28.90 22.50
CA CYS A 379 16.85 -27.90 22.55
C CYS A 379 15.87 -28.19 23.69
N ILE A 380 15.75 -27.25 24.64
CA ILE A 380 14.90 -27.35 25.83
C ILE A 380 13.81 -26.28 25.90
N GLY A 381 13.75 -25.34 24.94
CA GLY A 381 12.82 -24.25 24.97
C GLY A 381 13.02 -23.24 23.86
N GLU A 382 12.31 -22.14 23.99
CA GLU A 382 12.28 -21.03 23.05
C GLU A 382 12.27 -19.69 23.77
N VAL A 383 12.98 -18.71 23.21
CA VAL A 383 12.78 -17.27 23.49
C VAL A 383 12.50 -16.58 22.17
N VAL A 384 11.45 -15.78 22.13
CA VAL A 384 11.04 -15.05 20.93
C VAL A 384 10.92 -13.56 21.21
N LEU A 385 11.39 -12.74 20.25
CA LEU A 385 11.07 -11.31 20.13
C LEU A 385 10.10 -11.13 18.98
N TYR A 386 8.97 -10.51 19.22
CA TYR A 386 7.87 -10.38 18.27
C TYR A 386 7.07 -9.09 18.51
N ASN A 387 6.02 -8.86 17.75
CA ASN A 387 5.06 -7.76 17.96
C ASN A 387 5.75 -6.38 18.07
N GLY A 388 6.71 -6.12 17.17
CA GLY A 388 7.42 -4.84 17.12
C GLY A 388 6.50 -3.66 16.80
N ASP A 389 6.76 -2.50 17.41
CA ASP A 389 6.02 -1.27 17.18
C ASP A 389 6.67 -0.38 16.09
N TRP A 390 7.75 -0.85 15.48
CA TRP A 390 8.59 -0.10 14.52
C TRP A 390 9.13 1.23 15.07
N ARG A 391 9.14 1.38 16.40
CA ARG A 391 9.65 2.56 17.13
C ARG A 391 10.71 2.19 18.16
N GLY A 392 11.27 0.98 18.04
CA GLY A 392 12.31 0.49 18.93
C GLY A 392 11.82 -0.34 20.10
N SER A 393 10.55 -0.80 20.10
CA SER A 393 10.02 -1.71 21.10
C SER A 393 9.58 -3.03 20.49
N MET A 394 9.91 -4.14 21.16
CA MET A 394 9.39 -5.48 20.83
C MET A 394 8.92 -6.20 22.09
N GLU A 395 7.93 -7.08 21.94
CA GLU A 395 7.46 -7.98 22.98
C GLU A 395 8.33 -9.22 23.02
N GLN A 396 8.66 -9.71 24.23
CA GLN A 396 9.46 -10.91 24.43
C GLN A 396 8.68 -11.99 25.16
N GLY A 397 8.70 -13.21 24.62
CA GLY A 397 8.16 -14.40 25.23
C GLY A 397 9.22 -15.46 25.48
N CYS A 398 8.98 -16.35 26.47
CA CYS A 398 9.83 -17.48 26.78
C CYS A 398 8.99 -18.67 27.21
N ARG A 399 9.31 -19.86 26.71
CA ARG A 399 8.77 -21.13 27.19
C ARG A 399 9.86 -22.19 27.25
N ILE A 400 9.82 -22.99 28.31
CA ILE A 400 10.76 -24.10 28.56
C ILE A 400 9.95 -25.39 28.64
N ALA A 401 10.48 -26.45 28.07
CA ALA A 401 9.86 -27.77 28.13
C ALA A 401 9.65 -28.24 29.58
N PRO A 402 8.55 -28.94 29.89
CA PRO A 402 8.14 -29.26 31.26
C PRO A 402 9.25 -29.94 32.10
N GLU A 403 9.98 -30.86 31.52
CA GLU A 403 11.05 -31.60 32.19
C GLU A 403 12.26 -30.76 32.60
N PHE A 404 12.40 -29.55 32.03
CA PHE A 404 13.46 -28.56 32.36
C PHE A 404 12.95 -27.37 33.16
N ALA A 405 11.66 -27.33 33.50
CA ALA A 405 11.07 -26.24 34.27
C ALA A 405 11.60 -26.19 35.71
N GLY A 406 11.60 -25.01 36.33
CA GLY A 406 11.98 -24.85 37.73
C GLY A 406 13.49 -24.75 38.01
N HIS A 407 14.36 -24.90 37.01
CA HIS A 407 15.82 -24.84 37.16
C HIS A 407 16.42 -23.45 36.87
N GLY A 408 15.59 -22.44 36.60
CA GLY A 408 16.01 -21.08 36.28
C GLY A 408 16.47 -20.84 34.84
N TYR A 409 16.40 -21.87 33.97
CA TYR A 409 16.80 -21.77 32.57
C TYR A 409 16.00 -20.71 31.79
N GLY A 410 14.68 -20.63 32.04
CA GLY A 410 13.83 -19.62 31.41
C GLY A 410 14.25 -18.19 31.78
N THR A 411 14.57 -17.94 33.05
CA THR A 411 15.04 -16.64 33.52
C THR A 411 16.38 -16.26 32.89
N GLU A 412 17.32 -17.18 32.82
CA GLU A 412 18.65 -16.99 32.24
C GLU A 412 18.53 -16.70 30.71
N ALA A 413 17.79 -17.49 30.00
CA ALA A 413 17.57 -17.32 28.56
C ALA A 413 16.83 -16.02 28.25
N PHE A 414 15.77 -15.70 29.01
CA PHE A 414 15.00 -14.49 28.84
C PHE A 414 15.85 -13.22 29.06
N ALA A 415 16.63 -13.19 30.16
CA ALA A 415 17.49 -12.06 30.46
C ALA A 415 18.55 -11.84 29.35
N ALA A 416 19.19 -12.91 28.88
CA ALA A 416 20.21 -12.84 27.84
C ALA A 416 19.68 -12.25 26.52
N VAL A 417 18.48 -12.66 26.07
CA VAL A 417 17.87 -12.12 24.84
C VAL A 417 17.43 -10.68 25.03
N ALA A 418 16.85 -10.32 26.20
CA ALA A 418 16.47 -8.94 26.49
C ALA A 418 17.68 -8.00 26.49
N ASP A 419 18.79 -8.42 27.10
CA ASP A 419 20.03 -7.63 27.12
C ASP A 419 20.63 -7.51 25.72
N TRP A 420 20.70 -8.60 24.98
CA TRP A 420 21.15 -8.57 23.60
C TRP A 420 20.29 -7.63 22.73
N ALA A 421 18.96 -7.68 22.89
CA ALA A 421 18.03 -6.87 22.12
C ALA A 421 18.23 -5.37 22.39
N LEU A 422 18.45 -4.97 23.62
CA LEU A 422 18.70 -3.58 24.01
C LEU A 422 20.11 -3.10 23.60
N TYR A 423 21.15 -3.87 23.92
CA TYR A 423 22.53 -3.37 23.81
C TYR A 423 23.23 -3.70 22.48
N HIS A 424 22.70 -4.68 21.71
CA HIS A 424 23.32 -5.11 20.44
C HIS A 424 22.39 -5.00 19.24
N LEU A 425 21.09 -5.33 19.36
CA LEU A 425 20.12 -5.15 18.28
C LEU A 425 19.70 -3.68 18.13
N GLY A 426 19.73 -2.91 19.23
CA GLY A 426 19.42 -1.47 19.24
C GLY A 426 17.95 -1.16 19.52
N LEU A 427 17.22 -2.08 20.19
CA LEU A 427 15.94 -1.73 20.77
C LEU A 427 16.12 -0.72 21.90
N THR A 428 15.15 0.17 22.08
CA THR A 428 15.08 1.09 23.21
C THR A 428 14.28 0.50 24.37
N ARG A 429 13.42 -0.48 24.05
CA ARG A 429 12.52 -1.10 25.01
C ARG A 429 12.19 -2.54 24.63
N VAL A 430 12.23 -3.43 25.60
CA VAL A 430 11.66 -4.77 25.53
C VAL A 430 10.48 -4.82 26.49
N VAL A 431 9.30 -5.29 26.00
CA VAL A 431 8.10 -5.45 26.81
C VAL A 431 7.74 -6.91 26.95
N ALA A 432 7.05 -7.26 28.03
CA ALA A 432 6.49 -8.60 28.23
C ALA A 432 5.22 -8.52 29.05
N LYS A 433 4.40 -9.56 28.94
CA LYS A 433 3.21 -9.72 29.78
C LYS A 433 3.05 -11.16 30.22
N CYS A 434 2.36 -11.37 31.33
CA CYS A 434 1.93 -12.70 31.76
C CYS A 434 0.51 -12.65 32.31
N TYR A 435 -0.19 -13.78 32.21
CA TYR A 435 -1.47 -13.94 32.90
C TYR A 435 -1.28 -13.81 34.41
N LYS A 436 -2.22 -13.16 35.13
CA LYS A 436 -2.16 -12.95 36.58
C LYS A 436 -2.04 -14.27 37.37
N GLU A 437 -2.59 -15.34 36.83
CA GLU A 437 -2.53 -16.68 37.45
C GLU A 437 -1.22 -17.42 37.18
N ASN A 438 -0.37 -16.91 36.27
CA ASN A 438 0.91 -17.55 35.92
C ASN A 438 2.03 -17.08 36.84
N ALA A 439 2.03 -17.55 38.09
CA ALA A 439 3.03 -17.19 39.10
C ALA A 439 4.49 -17.53 38.70
N ALA A 440 4.69 -18.52 37.84
CA ALA A 440 6.04 -18.86 37.35
C ALA A 440 6.59 -17.77 36.40
N SER A 441 5.77 -17.34 35.45
CA SER A 441 6.12 -16.26 34.52
C SER A 441 6.26 -14.93 35.25
N GLU A 442 5.36 -14.62 36.21
CA GLU A 442 5.47 -13.41 37.04
C GLU A 442 6.80 -13.34 37.78
N ARG A 443 7.23 -14.43 38.44
CA ARG A 443 8.55 -14.45 39.12
C ARG A 443 9.71 -14.22 38.18
N MET A 444 9.69 -14.86 36.99
CA MET A 444 10.71 -14.67 35.95
C MET A 444 10.75 -13.21 35.48
N LEU A 445 9.61 -12.64 35.12
CA LEU A 445 9.51 -11.28 34.61
C LEU A 445 9.89 -10.24 35.68
N SER A 446 9.43 -10.42 36.92
CA SER A 446 9.80 -9.51 38.03
C SER A 446 11.30 -9.53 38.34
N PHE A 447 12.02 -10.62 38.05
CA PHE A 447 13.47 -10.67 38.16
C PHE A 447 14.20 -9.95 37.02
N CYS A 448 13.69 -10.08 35.79
CA CYS A 448 14.33 -9.56 34.58
C CYS A 448 13.95 -8.12 34.21
N MET A 449 12.77 -7.68 34.61
CA MET A 449 12.13 -6.47 34.12
C MET A 449 11.41 -5.68 35.24
N ARG A 450 11.05 -4.45 34.94
CA ARG A 450 10.23 -3.60 35.82
C ARG A 450 8.76 -3.83 35.50
N HIS A 451 7.92 -4.06 36.51
CA HIS A 451 6.46 -4.06 36.39
C HIS A 451 5.97 -2.65 36.06
N THR A 452 4.99 -2.53 35.15
CA THR A 452 4.44 -1.24 34.73
C THR A 452 2.98 -1.04 35.19
N HIS A 453 2.09 -1.97 34.84
CA HIS A 453 0.66 -1.91 35.18
C HIS A 453 0.01 -3.29 35.01
N ASP A 454 -1.23 -3.39 35.45
CA ASP A 454 -2.10 -4.55 35.26
C ASP A 454 -3.34 -4.12 34.49
N ASP A 455 -3.87 -5.00 33.63
CA ASP A 455 -5.25 -4.93 33.14
C ASP A 455 -6.12 -6.02 33.83
N GLU A 456 -7.26 -6.37 33.24
CA GLU A 456 -8.13 -7.43 33.80
C GLU A 456 -7.48 -8.81 33.82
N MET A 457 -6.69 -9.15 32.80
CA MET A 457 -6.13 -10.48 32.56
C MET A 457 -4.63 -10.57 32.79
N PHE A 458 -3.89 -9.51 32.48
CA PHE A 458 -2.43 -9.55 32.39
C PHE A 458 -1.74 -8.59 33.35
N ARG A 459 -0.46 -8.93 33.67
CA ARG A 459 0.53 -8.04 34.25
C ARG A 459 1.54 -7.69 33.17
N TYR A 460 1.91 -6.42 33.08
CA TYR A 460 2.80 -5.89 32.07
C TYR A 460 4.14 -5.48 32.64
N PHE A 461 5.18 -5.78 31.90
CA PHE A 461 6.56 -5.53 32.31
C PHE A 461 7.33 -4.87 31.17
N GLU A 462 8.36 -4.11 31.52
CA GLU A 462 9.30 -3.52 30.55
C GLU A 462 10.74 -3.54 31.04
N LYS A 463 11.68 -3.56 30.08
CA LYS A 463 13.10 -3.30 30.30
C LYS A 463 13.55 -2.25 29.29
N LEU A 464 14.22 -1.22 29.78
CA LEU A 464 14.76 -0.10 29.00
C LEU A 464 16.28 -0.18 28.94
N VAL A 465 16.88 0.53 27.99
CA VAL A 465 18.36 0.70 27.93
C VAL A 465 18.88 1.38 29.19
#